data_03bd40542125b8c412932889d88a1a5a
#
_entry.id   03bd40542125b8c412932889d88a1a5a
#
_cell.length_a   1.000
_cell.length_b   1.000
_cell.length_c   1.000
_cell.angle_alpha   90.00
_cell.angle_beta   90.00
_cell.angle_gamma   90.00
#
_symmetry.space_group_name_H-M   'P 1'
#
loop_
_entity.id
_entity.type
_entity.pdbx_description
1 polymer ?
#
loop_
_entity_poly.entity_id
_entity_poly.type
_entity_poly.pdbx_seq_one_letter_code
_entity_poly.pdbx_strand_id
1 'polypeptide(L)'
;MLDKFVICQVPCYTEGEDSLRRTIDSLAALNYDDKRKLLFLICDGNIIGSGNDRTTPRIVLDILGVDPKLDPEPLLFKSIGEGSKQINYGKVYSGLYEFEGHVVPYVFHTQYLHFLLRKCQVHGHRQGWKTDRAFEAWQSRKT
;
A
#
# COMPACT_ATOMS: atom_id res chain seq x y z
N MET A 1 -26.20 8.78 11.18
CA MET A 1 -25.21 8.26 12.16
C MET A 1 -23.96 7.83 11.42
N LEU A 2 -22.98 8.76 11.30
CA LEU A 2 -21.76 8.59 10.49
C LEU A 2 -20.51 8.48 11.38
N ASP A 3 -20.61 7.69 12.46
CA ASP A 3 -19.54 7.61 13.49
C ASP A 3 -18.52 6.50 13.21
N LYS A 4 -18.72 5.74 12.13
CA LYS A 4 -17.87 4.58 11.81
C LYS A 4 -16.71 4.97 10.92
N PHE A 5 -15.58 4.33 11.11
CA PHE A 5 -14.45 4.37 10.19
C PHE A 5 -14.64 3.33 9.09
N VAL A 6 -14.29 3.72 7.87
CA VAL A 6 -14.40 2.87 6.68
C VAL A 6 -13.02 2.68 6.09
N ILE A 7 -12.66 1.43 5.83
CA ILE A 7 -11.45 1.06 5.10
C ILE A 7 -11.86 0.65 3.68
N CYS A 8 -11.44 1.42 2.70
CA CYS A 8 -11.65 1.14 1.29
C CYS A 8 -10.47 0.31 0.78
N GLN A 9 -10.62 -1.00 0.69
CA GLN A 9 -9.58 -1.90 0.21
C GLN A 9 -9.55 -1.92 -1.31
N VAL A 10 -8.37 -1.70 -1.89
CA VAL A 10 -8.11 -1.74 -3.33
C VAL A 10 -6.99 -2.74 -3.61
N PRO A 11 -7.32 -4.01 -3.82
CA PRO A 11 -6.34 -4.99 -4.27
C PRO A 11 -5.95 -4.70 -5.72
N CYS A 12 -4.66 -4.70 -6.00
CA CYS A 12 -4.09 -4.41 -7.31
C CYS A 12 -3.14 -5.54 -7.70
N TYR A 13 -3.20 -5.97 -8.96
CA TYR A 13 -2.32 -7.02 -9.49
C TYR A 13 -1.75 -6.65 -10.85
N THR A 14 -2.60 -6.49 -11.86
CA THR A 14 -2.21 -6.23 -13.26
C THR A 14 -2.91 -5.01 -13.87
N GLU A 15 -3.67 -4.29 -13.08
CA GLU A 15 -4.48 -3.16 -13.54
C GLU A 15 -3.61 -2.03 -14.11
N GLY A 16 -4.14 -1.35 -15.12
CA GLY A 16 -3.52 -0.17 -15.72
C GLY A 16 -3.83 1.12 -14.97
N GLU A 17 -3.09 2.17 -15.32
CA GLU A 17 -3.20 3.48 -14.66
C GLU A 17 -4.61 4.07 -14.69
N ASP A 18 -5.28 4.05 -15.84
CA ASP A 18 -6.61 4.65 -15.98
C ASP A 18 -7.66 3.97 -15.09
N SER A 19 -7.58 2.65 -14.98
CA SER A 19 -8.49 1.87 -14.14
C SER A 19 -8.25 2.13 -12.65
N LEU A 20 -7.00 2.10 -12.23
CA LEU A 20 -6.60 2.36 -10.84
C LEU A 20 -6.92 3.79 -10.43
N ARG A 21 -6.60 4.77 -11.29
CA ARG A 21 -6.88 6.19 -11.03
C ARG A 21 -8.37 6.41 -10.84
N ARG A 22 -9.22 5.92 -11.75
CA ARG A 22 -10.68 6.02 -11.60
C ARG A 22 -11.20 5.41 -10.30
N THR A 23 -10.66 4.27 -9.90
CA THR A 23 -11.04 3.61 -8.65
C THR A 23 -10.65 4.44 -7.44
N ILE A 24 -9.41 4.90 -7.39
CA ILE A 24 -8.89 5.70 -6.27
C ILE A 24 -9.64 7.04 -6.17
N ASP A 25 -9.82 7.72 -7.30
CA ASP A 25 -10.54 9.01 -7.38
C ASP A 25 -11.99 8.87 -6.92
N SER A 26 -12.69 7.83 -7.37
CA SER A 26 -14.09 7.62 -6.98
C SER A 26 -14.23 7.28 -5.49
N LEU A 27 -13.28 6.56 -4.91
CA LEU A 27 -13.27 6.29 -3.47
C LEU A 27 -12.95 7.55 -2.66
N ALA A 28 -12.03 8.38 -3.15
CA ALA A 28 -11.72 9.66 -2.52
C ALA A 28 -12.92 10.61 -2.55
N ALA A 29 -13.66 10.66 -3.67
CA ALA A 29 -14.82 11.50 -3.87
C ALA A 29 -16.11 11.03 -3.19
N LEU A 30 -16.11 9.87 -2.54
CA LEU A 30 -17.29 9.39 -1.81
C LEU A 30 -17.78 10.42 -0.79
N ASN A 31 -19.10 10.66 -0.77
CA ASN A 31 -19.75 11.54 0.19
C ASN A 31 -19.75 10.94 1.60
N TYR A 32 -18.59 10.94 2.21
CA TYR A 32 -18.34 10.45 3.56
C TYR A 32 -17.22 11.30 4.18
N ASP A 33 -17.19 11.43 5.50
CA ASP A 33 -16.14 12.20 6.19
C ASP A 33 -14.73 11.66 5.83
N ASP A 34 -13.90 12.51 5.22
CA ASP A 34 -12.56 12.16 4.76
C ASP A 34 -11.65 11.68 5.90
N LYS A 35 -11.84 12.21 7.10
CA LYS A 35 -11.09 11.80 8.29
C LYS A 35 -11.46 10.41 8.80
N ARG A 36 -12.56 9.87 8.30
CA ARG A 36 -13.08 8.54 8.67
C ARG A 36 -12.99 7.54 7.52
N LYS A 37 -12.41 7.93 6.39
CA LYS A 37 -12.06 7.05 5.27
C LYS A 37 -10.57 6.72 5.31
N LEU A 38 -10.22 5.50 4.99
CA LEU A 38 -8.85 5.08 4.73
C LEU A 38 -8.81 4.36 3.38
N LEU A 39 -8.01 4.86 2.45
CA LEU A 39 -7.67 4.13 1.24
C LEU A 39 -6.57 3.11 1.58
N PHE A 40 -6.86 1.84 1.46
CA PHE A 40 -5.92 0.76 1.70
C PHE A 40 -5.62 0.02 0.40
N LEU A 41 -4.51 0.38 -0.23
CA LEU A 41 -4.07 -0.18 -1.51
C LEU A 41 -3.10 -1.33 -1.25
N ILE A 42 -3.28 -2.43 -1.96
CA ILE A 42 -2.50 -3.65 -1.76
C ILE A 42 -2.07 -4.17 -3.12
N CYS A 43 -0.76 -4.20 -3.38
CA CYS A 43 -0.21 -4.86 -4.56
C CYS A 43 0.45 -6.18 -4.17
N ASP A 44 -0.01 -7.26 -4.80
CA ASP A 44 0.60 -8.57 -4.67
C ASP A 44 1.67 -8.77 -5.78
N GLY A 45 2.91 -8.55 -5.39
CA GLY A 45 4.04 -8.69 -6.29
C GLY A 45 4.35 -7.45 -7.13
N ASN A 46 5.44 -7.56 -7.89
CA ASN A 46 5.97 -6.50 -8.74
C ASN A 46 5.70 -6.83 -10.21
N ILE A 47 4.43 -6.88 -10.57
CA ILE A 47 3.95 -7.37 -11.86
C ILE A 47 3.75 -6.21 -12.83
N ILE A 48 4.10 -6.45 -14.10
CA ILE A 48 3.73 -5.58 -15.23
C ILE A 48 2.54 -6.21 -15.93
N GLY A 49 1.38 -5.57 -15.86
CA GLY A 49 0.18 -6.00 -16.55
C GLY A 49 0.32 -5.84 -18.08
N SER A 50 -0.45 -6.62 -18.82
CA SER A 50 -0.47 -6.54 -20.27
C SER A 50 -0.84 -5.14 -20.76
N GLY A 51 -0.01 -4.57 -21.63
CA GLY A 51 -0.19 -3.22 -22.14
C GLY A 51 0.30 -2.08 -21.23
N ASN A 52 0.80 -2.39 -20.05
CA ASN A 52 1.39 -1.40 -19.15
C ASN A 52 2.88 -1.21 -19.45
N ASP A 53 3.38 0.02 -19.25
CA ASP A 53 4.77 0.41 -19.45
C ASP A 53 5.65 0.22 -18.20
N ARG A 54 5.02 0.02 -17.05
CA ARG A 54 5.68 -0.12 -15.74
C ARG A 54 4.90 -1.05 -14.80
N THR A 55 5.54 -1.39 -13.68
CA THR A 55 4.93 -2.30 -12.70
C THR A 55 3.70 -1.68 -12.03
N THR A 56 2.74 -2.50 -11.65
CA THR A 56 1.52 -2.05 -10.95
C THR A 56 1.83 -1.27 -9.67
N PRO A 57 2.78 -1.68 -8.79
CA PRO A 57 3.16 -0.85 -7.66
C PRO A 57 3.70 0.52 -8.05
N ARG A 58 4.46 0.62 -9.14
CA ARG A 58 4.96 1.91 -9.63
C ARG A 58 3.82 2.80 -10.11
N ILE A 59 2.84 2.24 -10.81
CA ILE A 59 1.63 2.97 -11.24
C ILE A 59 0.89 3.53 -10.02
N VAL A 60 0.70 2.73 -8.99
CA VAL A 60 0.03 3.18 -7.75
C VAL A 60 0.79 4.33 -7.09
N LEU A 61 2.12 4.23 -6.97
CA LEU A 61 2.95 5.29 -6.40
C LEU A 61 2.86 6.58 -7.19
N ASP A 62 2.81 6.49 -8.53
CA ASP A 62 2.67 7.66 -9.41
C ASP A 62 1.29 8.31 -9.24
N ILE A 63 0.22 7.53 -9.14
CA ILE A 63 -1.13 8.04 -8.87
C ILE A 63 -1.19 8.75 -7.52
N LEU A 64 -0.59 8.16 -6.48
CA LEU A 64 -0.55 8.73 -5.13
C LEU A 64 0.37 9.95 -5.01
N GLY A 65 1.19 10.22 -6.02
CA GLY A 65 2.14 11.34 -6.01
C GLY A 65 3.30 11.14 -5.03
N VAL A 66 3.69 9.91 -4.77
CA VAL A 66 4.83 9.61 -3.90
C VAL A 66 6.14 10.00 -4.57
N ASP A 67 7.03 10.70 -3.84
CA ASP A 67 8.35 11.06 -4.33
C ASP A 67 9.10 9.80 -4.82
N PRO A 68 9.59 9.79 -6.08
CA PRO A 68 10.34 8.65 -6.62
C PRO A 68 11.60 8.29 -5.83
N LYS A 69 12.12 9.22 -5.03
CA LYS A 69 13.29 9.01 -4.16
C LYS A 69 12.92 8.33 -2.83
N LEU A 70 11.63 8.31 -2.47
CA LEU A 70 11.18 7.64 -1.26
C LEU A 70 11.18 6.13 -1.48
N ASP A 71 12.10 5.46 -0.82
CA ASP A 71 12.26 4.01 -0.86
C ASP A 71 12.33 3.47 0.57
N PRO A 72 11.17 3.18 1.19
CA PRO A 72 11.16 2.67 2.56
C PRO A 72 11.79 1.30 2.66
N GLU A 73 12.43 1.04 3.80
CA GLU A 73 13.01 -0.27 4.07
C GLU A 73 11.95 -1.37 4.02
N PRO A 74 12.24 -2.50 3.36
CA PRO A 74 11.34 -3.64 3.35
C PRO A 74 11.12 -4.18 4.76
N LEU A 75 9.87 -4.42 5.10
CA LEU A 75 9.46 -5.04 6.35
C LEU A 75 9.25 -6.54 6.14
N LEU A 76 9.80 -7.33 7.05
CA LEU A 76 9.60 -8.77 7.07
C LEU A 76 8.28 -9.08 7.77
N PHE A 77 7.45 -9.90 7.14
CA PHE A 77 6.24 -10.42 7.77
C PHE A 77 6.08 -11.92 7.55
N LYS A 78 5.36 -12.55 8.47
CA LYS A 78 5.06 -13.98 8.41
C LYS A 78 3.67 -14.16 7.83
N SER A 79 3.58 -14.87 6.72
CA SER A 79 2.32 -15.26 6.11
C SER A 79 1.83 -16.62 6.60
N ILE A 80 0.59 -16.95 6.29
CA ILE A 80 0.04 -18.29 6.50
C ILE A 80 0.65 -19.20 5.44
N GLY A 81 1.32 -20.26 5.89
CA GLY A 81 2.00 -21.23 5.03
C GLY A 81 2.93 -22.13 5.82
N GLU A 82 3.64 -23.01 5.15
CA GLU A 82 4.58 -23.94 5.76
C GLU A 82 6.02 -23.69 5.30
N GLY A 83 6.97 -23.91 6.20
CA GLY A 83 8.40 -23.83 5.92
C GLY A 83 8.90 -22.43 5.57
N SER A 84 9.88 -22.35 4.67
CA SER A 84 10.51 -21.09 4.24
C SER A 84 9.57 -20.14 3.48
N LYS A 85 8.45 -20.65 2.97
CA LYS A 85 7.42 -19.87 2.27
C LYS A 85 6.62 -18.95 3.21
N GLN A 86 6.78 -19.07 4.51
CA GLN A 86 6.09 -18.21 5.49
C GLN A 86 6.69 -16.80 5.60
N ILE A 87 7.93 -16.61 5.13
CA ILE A 87 8.64 -15.34 5.27
C ILE A 87 8.46 -14.54 3.99
N ASN A 88 7.84 -13.37 4.12
CA ASN A 88 7.63 -12.44 3.04
C ASN A 88 8.15 -11.05 3.41
N TYR A 89 8.42 -10.26 2.39
CA TYR A 89 8.84 -8.87 2.54
C TYR A 89 7.86 -7.96 1.83
N GLY A 90 7.60 -6.81 2.42
CA GLY A 90 6.75 -5.79 1.83
C GLY A 90 7.23 -4.40 2.19
N LYS A 91 6.88 -3.44 1.37
CA LYS A 91 7.07 -2.02 1.67
C LYS A 91 5.72 -1.40 1.99
N VAL A 92 5.72 -0.46 2.92
CA VAL A 92 4.52 0.27 3.32
C VAL A 92 4.76 1.76 3.13
N TYR A 93 3.86 2.38 2.39
CA TYR A 93 3.80 3.82 2.19
C TYR A 93 2.54 4.35 2.85
N SER A 94 2.59 5.56 3.35
CA SER A 94 1.41 6.24 3.91
C SER A 94 1.47 7.73 3.60
N GLY A 95 0.32 8.33 3.44
CA GLY A 95 0.21 9.74 3.12
C GLY A 95 -1.24 10.19 3.04
N LEU A 96 -1.43 11.34 2.41
CA LEU A 96 -2.74 11.91 2.11
C LEU A 96 -2.91 11.99 0.60
N TYR A 97 -4.05 11.53 0.11
CA TYR A 97 -4.44 11.63 -1.27
C TYR A 97 -5.46 12.76 -1.43
N GLU A 98 -5.18 13.66 -2.37
CA GLU A 98 -6.03 14.82 -2.65
C GLU A 98 -6.73 14.65 -4.01
N PHE A 99 -8.05 14.80 -4.00
CA PHE A 99 -8.85 14.76 -5.21
C PHE A 99 -10.12 15.61 -5.05
N GLU A 100 -10.33 16.58 -5.94
CA GLU A 100 -11.52 17.44 -5.98
C GLU A 100 -11.92 18.03 -4.62
N GLY A 101 -10.96 18.51 -3.85
CA GLY A 101 -11.20 19.08 -2.52
C GLY A 101 -11.31 18.06 -1.37
N HIS A 102 -11.28 16.77 -1.69
CA HIS A 102 -11.16 15.71 -0.69
C HIS A 102 -9.69 15.46 -0.33
N VAL A 103 -9.42 15.23 0.95
CA VAL A 103 -8.09 14.88 1.47
C VAL A 103 -8.23 13.61 2.30
N VAL A 104 -7.87 12.48 1.73
CA VAL A 104 -8.12 11.16 2.30
C VAL A 104 -6.81 10.47 2.67
N PRO A 105 -6.67 9.96 3.90
CA PRO A 105 -5.50 9.20 4.28
C PRO A 105 -5.42 7.89 3.49
N TYR A 106 -4.20 7.51 3.12
CA TYR A 106 -3.95 6.22 2.48
C TYR A 106 -2.84 5.43 3.17
N VAL A 107 -2.92 4.13 3.05
CA VAL A 107 -1.84 3.17 3.27
C VAL A 107 -1.70 2.34 2.01
N PHE A 108 -0.50 2.24 1.51
CA PHE A 108 -0.17 1.41 0.36
C PHE A 108 0.85 0.34 0.77
N HIS A 109 0.45 -0.91 0.65
CA HIS A 109 1.29 -2.08 0.91
C HIS A 109 1.66 -2.76 -0.40
N THR A 110 2.96 -2.96 -0.63
CA THR A 110 3.47 -3.77 -1.73
C THR A 110 4.13 -5.02 -1.17
N GLN A 111 3.81 -6.17 -1.74
CA GLN A 111 4.47 -7.42 -1.42
C GLN A 111 5.51 -7.72 -2.49
N TYR A 112 6.73 -8.05 -2.07
CA TYR A 112 7.79 -8.49 -2.97
C TYR A 112 7.92 -10.01 -2.90
N LEU A 113 7.63 -10.68 -4.01
CA LEU A 113 7.89 -12.11 -4.13
C LEU A 113 9.40 -12.39 -4.13
N HIS A 114 9.82 -13.30 -3.31
CA HIS A 114 11.04 -14.15 -3.26
C HIS A 114 12.35 -13.70 -3.96
N PHE A 115 12.31 -12.82 -4.96
CA PHE A 115 13.52 -12.45 -5.73
C PHE A 115 14.49 -11.54 -4.94
N LEU A 116 14.02 -10.79 -3.96
CA LEU A 116 14.86 -9.94 -3.11
C LEU A 116 15.55 -10.69 -1.97
N LEU A 117 15.19 -11.93 -1.70
CA LEU A 117 15.82 -12.73 -0.64
C LEU A 117 17.33 -12.91 -0.83
N ARG A 118 17.83 -12.85 -2.06
CA ARG A 118 19.27 -12.93 -2.32
C ARG A 118 20.05 -11.67 -1.96
N LYS A 119 19.41 -10.50 -1.92
CA LYS A 119 20.06 -9.23 -1.52
C LYS A 119 19.95 -8.94 -0.03
N CYS A 120 18.89 -9.36 0.63
CA CYS A 120 18.68 -9.13 2.05
C CYS A 120 19.39 -10.12 2.98
N GLN A 121 19.97 -11.18 2.45
CA GLN A 121 20.74 -12.16 3.26
C GLN A 121 22.05 -11.60 3.87
N VAL A 122 22.44 -10.38 3.51
CA VAL A 122 23.71 -9.78 3.95
C VAL A 122 23.58 -8.93 5.23
N HIS A 123 22.37 -8.55 5.64
CA HIS A 123 22.16 -7.72 6.83
C HIS A 123 21.18 -8.37 7.78
N GLY A 124 21.72 -9.10 8.75
CA GLY A 124 20.98 -9.88 9.74
C GLY A 124 20.22 -9.03 10.78
N HIS A 125 19.16 -8.36 10.40
CA HIS A 125 18.23 -7.75 11.35
C HIS A 125 16.84 -8.38 11.22
N ARG A 126 16.57 -9.29 12.15
CA ARG A 126 15.20 -9.79 12.42
C ARG A 126 14.42 -8.71 13.16
N GLN A 127 13.64 -7.93 12.46
CA GLN A 127 12.56 -7.17 13.09
C GLN A 127 11.22 -7.79 12.73
N GLY A 128 10.55 -8.36 13.73
CA GLY A 128 9.19 -8.85 13.59
C GLY A 128 8.23 -7.70 13.27
N TRP A 129 7.48 -7.83 12.19
CA TRP A 129 6.46 -6.86 11.84
C TRP A 129 5.28 -7.00 12.79
N LYS A 130 5.02 -5.95 13.54
CA LYS A 130 3.74 -5.80 14.21
C LYS A 130 2.83 -5.08 13.24
N THR A 131 1.67 -5.65 12.96
CA THR A 131 0.58 -5.05 12.18
C THR A 131 0.17 -3.66 12.69
N ASP A 132 0.67 -3.30 13.85
CA ASP A 132 0.35 -2.09 14.59
C ASP A 132 0.88 -0.81 13.95
N ARG A 133 1.99 -0.83 13.18
CA ARG A 133 2.60 0.40 12.66
C ARG A 133 1.79 1.10 11.55
N ALA A 134 1.22 0.36 10.62
CA ALA A 134 0.34 0.96 9.61
C ALA A 134 -0.94 1.48 10.25
N PHE A 135 -1.45 0.74 11.24
CA PHE A 135 -2.61 1.12 12.03
C PHE A 135 -2.28 2.27 13.02
N GLU A 136 -1.11 2.25 13.65
CA GLU A 136 -0.62 3.33 14.51
C GLU A 136 -0.35 4.62 13.73
N ALA A 137 0.24 4.53 12.53
CA ALA A 137 0.43 5.67 11.65
C ALA A 137 -0.91 6.28 11.21
N TRP A 138 -1.94 5.46 11.07
CA TRP A 138 -3.30 5.94 10.82
C TRP A 138 -3.95 6.52 12.09
N GLN A 139 -3.73 5.91 13.26
CA GLN A 139 -4.26 6.41 14.54
C GLN A 139 -3.59 7.70 15.01
N SER A 140 -2.27 7.85 14.83
CA SER A 140 -1.53 9.04 15.28
C SER A 140 -1.91 10.33 14.55
N ARG A 141 -2.67 10.24 13.47
CA ARG A 141 -3.24 11.40 12.74
C ARG A 141 -4.63 11.79 13.22
N LYS A 142 -5.14 11.17 14.29
CA LYS A 142 -6.43 11.53 14.91
C LYS A 142 -6.32 12.64 15.95
N THR A 143 -5.13 12.98 16.33
CA THR A 143 -4.80 14.12 17.18
C THR A 143 -4.25 15.28 16.35
#